data_5afad456a5cb6ef589f33c0ce5ea4898
#
_entry.id   5afad456a5cb6ef589f33c0ce5ea4898
#
_cell.length_a   1.000
_cell.length_b   1.000
_cell.length_c   1.000
_cell.angle_alpha   90.00
_cell.angle_beta   90.00
_cell.angle_gamma   90.00
#
_symmetry.space_group_name_H-M   'P 1'
#
loop_
_entity.id
_entity.type
_entity.pdbx_description
1 polymer ?
#
loop_
_entity_poly.entity_id
_entity_poly.type
_entity_poly.pdbx_seq_one_letter_code
_entity_poly.pdbx_strand_id
1 'polypeptide(L)'
;YIFIKPILVSEKQAIDEAIDTGRYCASIGVDRVSLCPATIHGGTVIERFWRKGAYQPPWIWSCVEIINTVREELDIPSLLDTSGFGSRRGPYNCKKCNKDLKHMIIANNLTQNPIEYECECKSEWLAEINNSEMNCSTVEIKHIPLY
;
A
#
# COMPACT_ATOMS: atom_id res chain seq x y z
N TYR A 1 -4.83 -12.87 -3.77
CA TYR A 1 -4.54 -11.77 -2.84
C TYR A 1 -3.17 -11.19 -3.16
N ILE A 2 -3.09 -9.85 -3.25
CA ILE A 2 -1.86 -9.10 -3.49
C ILE A 2 -1.51 -8.35 -2.21
N PHE A 3 -0.38 -8.66 -1.61
CA PHE A 3 0.09 -8.01 -0.38
C PHE A 3 0.81 -6.70 -0.73
N ILE A 4 0.44 -5.60 -0.08
CA ILE A 4 1.04 -4.29 -0.32
C ILE A 4 2.04 -3.96 0.79
N LYS A 5 3.26 -3.60 0.39
CA LYS A 5 4.37 -3.15 1.22
C LYS A 5 4.87 -4.18 2.25
N PRO A 6 5.53 -5.25 1.82
CA PRO A 6 6.30 -6.10 2.72
C PRO A 6 7.45 -5.32 3.42
N ILE A 7 8.11 -5.95 4.40
CA ILE A 7 9.32 -5.38 5.04
C ILE A 7 10.45 -5.22 4.02
N LEU A 8 11.32 -4.25 4.23
CA LEU A 8 12.50 -3.95 3.39
C LEU A 8 12.17 -3.42 1.97
N VAL A 9 10.95 -2.97 1.75
CA VAL A 9 10.49 -2.40 0.48
C VAL A 9 10.14 -0.93 0.71
N SER A 10 10.59 -0.05 -0.18
CA SER A 10 10.22 1.37 -0.16
C SER A 10 8.76 1.56 -0.56
N GLU A 11 8.20 2.76 -0.34
CA GLU A 11 6.83 3.09 -0.74
C GLU A 11 6.65 2.95 -2.26
N LYS A 12 7.58 3.50 -3.04
CA LYS A 12 7.55 3.43 -4.51
C LYS A 12 7.64 1.98 -5.01
N GLN A 13 8.58 1.19 -4.48
CA GLN A 13 8.71 -0.22 -4.84
C GLN A 13 7.46 -1.01 -4.50
N ALA A 14 6.81 -0.72 -3.36
CA ALA A 14 5.58 -1.40 -2.97
C ALA A 14 4.42 -1.12 -3.96
N ILE A 15 4.35 0.10 -4.50
CA ILE A 15 3.38 0.47 -5.53
C ILE A 15 3.66 -0.33 -6.81
N ASP A 16 4.89 -0.28 -7.31
CA ASP A 16 5.27 -0.92 -8.57
C ASP A 16 5.08 -2.45 -8.51
N GLU A 17 5.57 -3.09 -7.44
CA GLU A 17 5.43 -4.54 -7.23
C GLU A 17 3.97 -5.00 -7.13
N ALA A 18 3.11 -4.23 -6.48
CA ALA A 18 1.70 -4.56 -6.37
C ALA A 18 0.97 -4.45 -7.73
N ILE A 19 1.27 -3.43 -8.52
CA ILE A 19 0.72 -3.25 -9.87
C ILE A 19 1.22 -4.37 -10.80
N ASP A 20 2.51 -4.66 -10.80
CA ASP A 20 3.09 -5.73 -11.61
C ASP A 20 2.54 -7.11 -11.25
N THR A 21 2.31 -7.36 -9.95
CA THR A 21 1.63 -8.58 -9.48
C THR A 21 0.19 -8.63 -10.00
N GLY A 22 -0.52 -7.51 -10.02
CA GLY A 22 -1.86 -7.40 -10.62
C GLY A 22 -1.86 -7.78 -12.10
N ARG A 23 -0.93 -7.22 -12.87
CA ARG A 23 -0.74 -7.53 -14.30
C ARG A 23 -0.48 -9.02 -14.52
N TYR A 24 0.42 -9.60 -13.70
CA TYR A 24 0.67 -11.04 -13.75
C TYR A 24 -0.59 -11.86 -13.44
N CYS A 25 -1.33 -11.52 -12.41
CA CYS A 25 -2.58 -12.19 -12.08
C CYS A 25 -3.59 -12.16 -13.24
N ALA A 26 -3.76 -11.01 -13.88
CA ALA A 26 -4.63 -10.87 -15.05
C ALA A 26 -4.15 -11.75 -16.21
N SER A 27 -2.84 -11.82 -16.47
CA SER A 27 -2.25 -12.60 -17.55
C SER A 27 -2.47 -14.11 -17.42
N ILE A 28 -2.64 -14.61 -16.20
CA ILE A 28 -2.91 -16.04 -15.93
C ILE A 28 -4.41 -16.33 -15.75
N GLY A 29 -5.27 -15.36 -15.99
CA GLY A 29 -6.72 -15.53 -16.05
C GLY A 29 -7.42 -15.65 -14.70
N VAL A 30 -6.99 -14.92 -13.66
CA VAL A 30 -7.73 -14.87 -12.40
C VAL A 30 -9.04 -14.09 -12.57
N ASP A 31 -10.10 -14.48 -11.87
CA ASP A 31 -11.41 -13.84 -11.95
C ASP A 31 -11.50 -12.52 -11.16
N ARG A 32 -10.60 -12.30 -10.19
CA ARG A 32 -10.59 -11.14 -9.31
C ARG A 32 -9.28 -11.01 -8.57
N VAL A 33 -8.87 -9.78 -8.26
CA VAL A 33 -7.78 -9.50 -7.33
C VAL A 33 -8.28 -8.81 -6.07
N SER A 34 -7.63 -9.10 -4.94
CA SER A 34 -7.86 -8.43 -3.66
C SER A 34 -6.54 -7.89 -3.15
N LEU A 35 -6.45 -6.57 -3.00
CA LEU A 35 -5.28 -5.85 -2.51
C LEU A 35 -5.34 -5.82 -0.98
N CYS A 36 -4.29 -6.33 -0.32
CA CYS A 36 -4.21 -6.48 1.13
C CYS A 36 -3.04 -5.66 1.67
N PRO A 37 -3.27 -4.40 2.10
CA PRO A 37 -2.22 -3.58 2.67
C PRO A 37 -1.70 -4.15 3.99
N ALA A 38 -0.39 -4.02 4.21
CA ALA A 38 0.27 -4.49 5.41
C ALA A 38 -0.31 -3.84 6.68
N THR A 39 -0.64 -4.69 7.65
CA THR A 39 -1.10 -4.30 8.98
C THR A 39 -0.21 -4.98 10.01
N ILE A 40 0.18 -4.24 11.06
CA ILE A 40 1.12 -4.70 12.07
C ILE A 40 0.39 -5.48 13.16
N HIS A 41 0.57 -6.79 13.15
CA HIS A 41 0.04 -7.67 14.20
C HIS A 41 1.08 -7.92 15.30
N GLY A 42 0.61 -8.11 16.54
CA GLY A 42 1.46 -8.39 17.69
C GLY A 42 2.22 -9.71 17.55
N GLY A 43 3.47 -9.72 18.02
CA GLY A 43 4.32 -10.93 18.01
C GLY A 43 4.96 -11.27 16.67
N THR A 44 4.81 -10.43 15.66
CA THR A 44 5.34 -10.66 14.31
C THR A 44 6.72 -10.00 14.09
N VAL A 45 7.43 -10.45 13.05
CA VAL A 45 8.68 -9.82 12.61
C VAL A 45 8.44 -8.36 12.18
N ILE A 46 7.36 -8.08 11.48
CA ILE A 46 6.98 -6.73 11.04
C ILE A 46 6.80 -5.78 12.24
N GLU A 47 6.22 -6.26 13.35
CA GLU A 47 6.12 -5.46 14.58
C GLU A 47 7.49 -5.09 15.15
N ARG A 48 8.47 -5.99 15.10
CA ARG A 48 9.83 -5.69 15.58
C ARG A 48 10.49 -4.57 14.77
N PHE A 49 10.35 -4.59 13.44
CA PHE A 49 10.86 -3.52 12.57
C PHE A 49 10.13 -2.20 12.83
N TRP A 50 8.82 -2.23 12.96
CA TRP A 50 8.01 -1.05 13.28
C TRP A 50 8.38 -0.43 14.62
N ARG A 51 8.54 -1.22 15.68
CA ARG A 51 8.96 -0.72 16.99
C ARG A 51 10.35 -0.09 16.99
N LYS A 52 11.22 -0.50 16.07
CA LYS A 52 12.56 0.08 15.86
C LYS A 52 12.55 1.29 14.92
N GLY A 53 11.40 1.69 14.38
CA GLY A 53 11.30 2.76 13.38
C GLY A 53 11.81 2.38 11.99
N ALA A 54 12.10 1.09 11.75
CA ALA A 54 12.62 0.58 10.47
C ALA A 54 11.53 0.10 9.51
N TYR A 55 10.27 0.25 9.87
CA TYR A 55 9.12 -0.06 9.02
C TYR A 55 7.94 0.85 9.35
N GLN A 56 7.23 1.26 8.32
CA GLN A 56 5.93 1.93 8.41
C GLN A 56 4.94 1.22 7.48
N PRO A 57 3.67 1.04 7.89
CA PRO A 57 2.62 0.58 6.97
C PRO A 57 2.51 1.50 5.75
N PRO A 58 1.92 1.04 4.65
CA PRO A 58 1.78 1.88 3.45
C PRO A 58 0.91 3.11 3.72
N TRP A 59 1.14 4.16 2.95
CA TRP A 59 0.20 5.26 2.87
C TRP A 59 -1.12 4.78 2.26
N ILE A 60 -2.25 5.36 2.69
CA ILE A 60 -3.53 5.12 2.00
C ILE A 60 -3.46 5.64 0.56
N TRP A 61 -2.67 6.70 0.29
CA TRP A 61 -2.43 7.22 -1.06
C TRP A 61 -1.80 6.17 -1.97
N SER A 62 -0.83 5.39 -1.49
CA SER A 62 -0.26 4.28 -2.26
C SER A 62 -1.28 3.20 -2.57
N CYS A 63 -2.15 2.89 -1.60
CA CYS A 63 -3.23 1.94 -1.83
C CYS A 63 -4.24 2.45 -2.88
N VAL A 64 -4.54 3.75 -2.87
CA VAL A 64 -5.41 4.40 -3.87
C VAL A 64 -4.76 4.40 -5.26
N GLU A 65 -3.48 4.73 -5.35
CA GLU A 65 -2.73 4.68 -6.60
C GLU A 65 -2.76 3.27 -7.21
N ILE A 66 -2.45 2.26 -6.41
CA ILE A 66 -2.45 0.86 -6.86
C ILE A 66 -3.84 0.43 -7.36
N ILE A 67 -4.90 0.67 -6.58
CA ILE A 67 -6.23 0.20 -6.96
C ILE A 67 -6.77 0.93 -8.19
N ASN A 68 -6.48 2.23 -8.34
CA ASN A 68 -6.88 2.99 -9.52
C ASN A 68 -6.14 2.49 -10.77
N THR A 69 -4.82 2.31 -10.69
CA THR A 69 -4.02 1.78 -11.79
C THR A 69 -4.46 0.36 -12.19
N VAL A 70 -4.67 -0.51 -11.20
CA VAL A 70 -5.16 -1.89 -11.45
C VAL A 70 -6.53 -1.88 -12.14
N ARG A 71 -7.46 -1.01 -11.73
CA ARG A 71 -8.78 -0.90 -12.37
C ARG A 71 -8.73 -0.32 -13.77
N GLU A 72 -7.84 0.64 -14.00
CA GLU A 72 -7.66 1.25 -15.31
C GLU A 72 -7.03 0.28 -16.33
N GLU A 73 -6.05 -0.49 -15.90
CA GLU A 73 -5.27 -1.36 -16.78
C GLU A 73 -5.86 -2.77 -16.95
N LEU A 74 -6.56 -3.28 -15.92
CA LEU A 74 -6.99 -4.68 -15.90
C LEU A 74 -8.52 -4.78 -15.99
N ASP A 75 -9.00 -5.60 -16.89
CA ASP A 75 -10.44 -5.89 -17.05
C ASP A 75 -10.91 -7.01 -16.10
N ILE A 76 -10.55 -6.87 -14.81
CA ILE A 76 -10.97 -7.79 -13.74
C ILE A 76 -11.40 -7.02 -12.48
N PRO A 77 -12.42 -7.50 -11.75
CA PRO A 77 -12.84 -6.87 -10.50
C PRO A 77 -11.70 -6.80 -9.49
N SER A 78 -11.49 -5.62 -8.90
CA SER A 78 -10.41 -5.37 -7.96
C SER A 78 -10.92 -4.77 -6.66
N LEU A 79 -10.58 -5.38 -5.54
CA LEU A 79 -10.99 -4.96 -4.22
C LEU A 79 -9.79 -4.48 -3.40
N LEU A 80 -9.99 -3.48 -2.56
CA LEU A 80 -8.99 -3.01 -1.61
C LEU A 80 -9.49 -3.25 -0.17
N ASP A 81 -8.76 -4.07 0.58
CA ASP A 81 -9.05 -4.29 2.00
C ASP A 81 -8.76 -3.01 2.80
N THR A 82 -9.74 -2.56 3.56
CA THR A 82 -9.66 -1.36 4.39
C THR A 82 -9.54 -1.67 5.88
N SER A 83 -9.34 -2.93 6.25
CA SER A 83 -9.07 -3.30 7.63
C SER A 83 -7.78 -2.61 8.12
N GLY A 84 -7.80 -2.04 9.29
CA GLY A 84 -6.65 -1.29 9.82
C GLY A 84 -6.43 0.12 9.28
N PHE A 85 -7.16 0.60 8.27
CA PHE A 85 -7.04 1.96 7.74
C PHE A 85 -7.30 3.02 8.81
N GLY A 86 -6.42 4.02 8.86
CA GLY A 86 -6.48 5.12 9.81
C GLY A 86 -5.92 4.79 11.20
N SER A 87 -5.41 3.57 11.42
CA SER A 87 -4.71 3.21 12.65
C SER A 87 -3.20 3.35 12.50
N ARG A 88 -2.48 3.55 13.61
CA ARG A 88 -1.00 3.60 13.60
C ARG A 88 -0.35 2.28 13.19
N ARG A 89 -1.08 1.17 13.19
CA ARG A 89 -0.63 -0.19 12.84
C ARG A 89 -1.06 -0.63 11.45
N GLY A 90 -1.73 0.22 10.69
CA GLY A 90 -2.20 -0.05 9.35
C GLY A 90 -2.01 1.14 8.42
N PRO A 91 -2.54 1.09 7.21
CA PRO A 91 -2.44 2.20 6.26
C PRO A 91 -2.95 3.52 6.85
N TYR A 92 -2.16 4.56 6.65
CA TYR A 92 -2.41 5.84 7.29
C TYR A 92 -1.92 6.99 6.40
N ASN A 93 -2.70 8.07 6.34
CA ASN A 93 -2.29 9.33 5.71
C ASN A 93 -2.19 10.44 6.77
N CYS A 94 -3.36 11.04 7.12
CA CYS A 94 -3.47 12.05 8.16
C CYS A 94 -4.83 11.94 8.84
N LYS A 95 -4.99 12.60 9.99
CA LYS A 95 -6.26 12.56 10.75
C LYS A 95 -7.46 13.12 9.97
N LYS A 96 -7.21 14.05 9.01
CA LYS A 96 -8.28 14.71 8.23
C LYS A 96 -8.91 13.74 7.22
N CYS A 97 -8.09 13.03 6.41
CA CYS A 97 -8.58 12.28 5.25
C CYS A 97 -8.76 10.77 5.46
N ASN A 98 -8.16 10.18 6.49
CA ASN A 98 -8.20 8.72 6.70
C ASN A 98 -9.61 8.13 6.71
N LYS A 99 -10.53 8.77 7.41
CA LYS A 99 -11.92 8.29 7.56
C LYS A 99 -12.69 8.41 6.25
N ASP A 100 -12.57 9.54 5.58
CA ASP A 100 -13.30 9.81 4.35
C ASP A 100 -12.83 8.90 3.22
N LEU A 101 -11.51 8.77 3.06
CA LEU A 101 -10.91 7.84 2.09
C LEU A 101 -11.32 6.39 2.37
N LYS A 102 -11.32 5.96 3.63
CA LYS A 102 -11.77 4.61 3.98
C LYS A 102 -13.22 4.36 3.54
N HIS A 103 -14.12 5.29 3.82
CA HIS A 103 -15.54 5.16 3.43
C HIS A 103 -15.71 5.18 1.90
N MET A 104 -14.96 6.05 1.21
CA MET A 104 -14.98 6.12 -0.24
C MET A 104 -14.49 4.82 -0.87
N ILE A 105 -13.38 4.24 -0.37
CA ILE A 105 -12.85 2.96 -0.87
C ILE A 105 -13.86 1.84 -0.67
N ILE A 106 -14.52 1.77 0.49
CA ILE A 106 -15.56 0.76 0.75
C ILE A 106 -16.69 0.87 -0.28
N ALA A 107 -17.17 2.07 -0.55
CA ALA A 107 -18.21 2.30 -1.56
C ALA A 107 -17.71 1.95 -2.97
N ASN A 108 -16.50 2.34 -3.32
CA ASN A 108 -15.92 2.10 -4.64
C ASN A 108 -15.50 0.64 -4.89
N ASN A 109 -15.33 -0.16 -3.86
CA ASN A 109 -15.17 -1.61 -4.01
C ASN A 109 -16.42 -2.26 -4.67
N LEU A 110 -17.60 -1.67 -4.50
CA LEU A 110 -18.82 -2.14 -5.13
C LEU A 110 -19.00 -1.59 -6.56
N THR A 111 -18.67 -0.33 -6.76
CA THR A 111 -18.89 0.36 -8.06
C THR A 111 -17.73 0.19 -9.05
N GLN A 112 -16.56 -0.18 -8.57
CA GLN A 112 -15.31 -0.31 -9.36
C GLN A 112 -14.85 1.00 -10.03
N ASN A 113 -15.39 2.14 -9.63
CA ASN A 113 -14.99 3.45 -10.15
C ASN A 113 -13.61 3.88 -9.60
N PRO A 114 -12.88 4.76 -10.28
CA PRO A 114 -11.69 5.39 -9.74
C PRO A 114 -11.98 6.13 -8.43
N ILE A 115 -10.99 6.18 -7.55
CA ILE A 115 -11.05 6.91 -6.29
C ILE A 115 -10.35 8.25 -6.49
N GLU A 116 -11.12 9.33 -6.42
CA GLU A 116 -10.64 10.69 -6.55
C GLU A 116 -10.80 11.42 -5.22
N TYR A 117 -9.71 11.89 -4.64
CA TYR A 117 -9.71 12.63 -3.39
C TYR A 117 -8.48 13.53 -3.30
N GLU A 118 -8.61 14.67 -2.65
CA GLU A 118 -7.51 15.60 -2.43
C GLU A 118 -7.35 15.94 -0.96
N CYS A 119 -6.10 15.99 -0.49
CA CYS A 119 -5.72 16.42 0.83
C CYS A 119 -4.30 16.97 0.83
N GLU A 120 -4.02 17.94 1.67
CA GLU A 120 -2.69 18.58 1.79
C GLU A 120 -1.56 17.56 2.04
N CYS A 121 -1.84 16.47 2.79
CA CYS A 121 -0.86 15.43 3.08
C CYS A 121 -0.42 14.60 1.86
N LYS A 122 -1.09 14.74 0.72
CA LYS A 122 -0.70 14.08 -0.53
C LYS A 122 0.67 14.56 -1.02
N SER A 123 1.02 15.82 -0.74
CA SER A 123 2.34 16.37 -1.06
C SER A 123 3.48 15.69 -0.28
N GLU A 124 3.23 15.29 0.98
CA GLU A 124 4.24 14.56 1.78
C GLU A 124 4.46 13.15 1.22
N TRP A 125 3.39 12.47 0.84
CA TRP A 125 3.47 11.17 0.16
C TRP A 125 4.22 11.26 -1.18
N LEU A 126 3.92 12.26 -2.01
CA LEU A 126 4.63 12.49 -3.28
C LEU A 126 6.12 12.74 -3.06
N ALA A 127 6.48 13.49 -2.02
CA ALA A 127 7.89 13.72 -1.68
C ALA A 127 8.59 12.42 -1.25
N GLU A 128 7.91 11.52 -0.52
CA GLU A 128 8.47 10.23 -0.10
C GLU A 128 8.72 9.30 -1.29
N ILE A 129 7.74 9.15 -2.20
CA ILE A 129 7.93 8.28 -3.38
C ILE A 129 9.03 8.80 -4.31
N ASN A 130 9.15 10.11 -4.52
CA ASN A 130 10.20 10.72 -5.35
C ASN A 130 11.59 10.57 -4.71
N ASN A 131 11.72 10.73 -3.40
CA ASN A 131 12.97 10.53 -2.69
C ASN A 131 13.43 9.06 -2.67
N SER A 132 12.49 8.13 -2.73
CA SER A 132 12.78 6.69 -2.78
C SER A 132 13.47 6.28 -4.08
N GLU A 133 13.24 6.98 -5.19
CA GLU A 133 13.93 6.76 -6.46
C GLU A 133 15.42 7.15 -6.38
N MET A 134 15.77 8.16 -5.59
CA MET A 134 17.18 8.62 -5.45
C MET A 134 18.01 7.73 -4.52
N ASN A 135 17.38 6.96 -3.61
CA ASN A 135 18.07 6.15 -2.61
C ASN A 135 18.22 4.66 -2.97
N CYS A 136 17.86 4.24 -4.18
CA CYS A 136 17.95 2.85 -4.61
C CYS A 136 19.38 2.33 -4.82
N SER A 137 20.42 3.09 -4.51
CA SER A 137 21.80 2.73 -4.84
C SER A 137 22.63 2.09 -3.71
N THR A 138 22.16 2.03 -2.46
CA THR A 138 22.90 1.32 -1.39
C THR A 138 22.02 1.03 -0.17
N VAL A 139 21.28 -0.04 -0.17
CA VAL A 139 20.86 -0.67 1.09
C VAL A 139 21.89 -1.76 1.44
N GLU A 140 22.90 -1.44 2.20
CA GLU A 140 23.68 -2.45 2.91
C GLU A 140 22.75 -3.18 3.89
N ILE A 141 22.46 -4.45 3.60
CA ILE A 141 21.77 -5.34 4.53
C ILE A 141 22.73 -5.61 5.69
N LYS A 142 22.71 -4.75 6.71
CA LYS A 142 23.35 -5.08 7.98
C LYS A 142 22.58 -6.25 8.59
N HIS A 143 23.28 -7.34 8.84
CA HIS A 143 22.77 -8.54 9.49
C HIS A 143 21.92 -8.18 10.72
N ILE A 144 20.60 -8.31 10.61
CA ILE A 144 19.70 -8.18 11.76
C ILE A 144 19.56 -9.60 12.33
N PRO A 145 20.00 -9.86 13.59
CA PRO A 145 19.84 -11.16 14.20
C PRO A 145 18.38 -11.55 14.25
N LEU A 146 18.06 -12.74 13.77
CA LEU A 146 16.68 -13.27 13.73
C LEU A 146 16.17 -13.76 15.11
N TYR A 147 16.94 -13.53 16.20
CA TYR A 147 16.61 -13.99 17.55
C TYR A 147 16.41 -12.83 18.52
#